data_f00f959b05f8a997c494eb9312018cf2
#
_entry.id   f00f959b05f8a997c494eb9312018cf2
#
_cell.length_a   1.000
_cell.length_b   1.000
_cell.length_c   1.000
_cell.angle_alpha   90.00
_cell.angle_beta   90.00
_cell.angle_gamma   90.00
#
_symmetry.space_group_name_H-M   'P 1'
#
loop_
_entity.id
_entity.type
_entity.pdbx_description
1 polymer ?
#
loop_
_entity_poly.entity_id
_entity_poly.type
_entity_poly.pdbx_seq_one_letter_code
_entity_poly.pdbx_strand_id
1 'polypeptide(L)'
;MKIPEIIIVEVLHQPGSLAKVLQVIAEEGLVLEHLTSLRREQGRTLWEITLEMDEDANRSLYQRIDALPTARFVGKSDRVFNRHRGGKIRTVSRSPINTLNILRDVYTPGVARVCLAIKADPRRIHDYTSIDNTVAIITNGTAILGLGDIGAAAGLPVMEGKAALFAELVELSGVPILLKTRDADSVVATICAIEQSFGAIQLEDFAAPECFEIEERLRAVLQKPVLHDDQHGTAVVTLAALITATRRLGRSLRVSSVGQIGLGAAGTGIVRLLRAYGVGRVLGADRNPLAIERIESMGAEGSTLETIMARCDIVIATTGVKNLIPPERVRPGQIILALSNPEAEIDPLTAMERGAAFAADGKGINNVLAFPGLFRGALAAHAPRFTDAMLMAAADAIAQMAGEDLVPNPLDKQVHERVAAAVMTAAMQPVAMGEAGTPEPT
;
A
#
# COMPACT_ATOMS: atom_id res chain seq x y z
N MET A 1 15.43 -13.35 0.47
CA MET A 1 14.13 -12.76 0.02
C MET A 1 13.90 -13.24 -1.41
N LYS A 2 12.74 -13.82 -1.69
CA LYS A 2 12.41 -14.19 -3.06
C LYS A 2 12.05 -12.93 -3.85
N ILE A 3 12.85 -12.62 -4.84
CA ILE A 3 12.62 -11.51 -5.76
C ILE A 3 12.11 -12.12 -7.07
N PRO A 4 11.03 -11.57 -7.68
CA PRO A 4 10.59 -12.07 -8.97
C PRO A 4 11.71 -11.94 -10.01
N GLU A 5 12.13 -13.07 -10.56
CA GLU A 5 13.09 -13.08 -11.67
C GLU A 5 12.36 -13.41 -12.96
N ILE A 6 12.68 -12.66 -14.02
CA ILE A 6 12.03 -12.81 -15.33
C ILE A 6 13.05 -13.44 -16.29
N ILE A 7 12.77 -14.66 -16.71
CA ILE A 7 13.59 -15.38 -17.67
C ILE A 7 12.93 -15.43 -19.06
N ILE A 8 13.77 -15.44 -20.09
CA ILE A 8 13.36 -15.60 -21.48
C ILE A 8 13.79 -16.96 -21.97
N VAL A 9 12.81 -17.76 -22.40
CA VAL A 9 13.02 -19.13 -22.89
C VAL A 9 12.44 -19.28 -24.29
N GLU A 10 13.23 -19.73 -25.23
CA GLU A 10 12.78 -20.09 -26.55
C GLU A 10 12.39 -21.56 -26.59
N VAL A 11 11.16 -21.87 -27.05
CA VAL A 11 10.61 -23.22 -27.03
C VAL A 11 10.07 -23.60 -28.39
N LEU A 12 10.27 -24.83 -28.85
CA LEU A 12 9.64 -25.36 -30.07
C LEU A 12 8.12 -25.27 -29.95
N HIS A 13 7.48 -24.71 -30.96
CA HIS A 13 6.03 -24.54 -31.00
C HIS A 13 5.32 -25.87 -31.33
N GLN A 14 5.40 -26.82 -30.40
CA GLN A 14 4.81 -28.17 -30.49
C GLN A 14 4.14 -28.54 -29.17
N PRO A 15 3.08 -29.41 -29.22
CA PRO A 15 2.46 -29.90 -28.00
C PRO A 15 3.48 -30.50 -27.01
N GLY A 16 3.39 -30.13 -25.73
CA GLY A 16 4.22 -30.64 -24.66
C GLY A 16 5.61 -29.97 -24.53
N SER A 17 6.08 -29.16 -25.49
CA SER A 17 7.41 -28.54 -25.40
C SER A 17 7.51 -27.56 -24.23
N LEU A 18 6.52 -26.68 -24.04
CA LEU A 18 6.47 -25.77 -22.89
C LEU A 18 6.27 -26.53 -21.58
N ALA A 19 5.46 -27.57 -21.56
CA ALA A 19 5.22 -28.38 -20.37
C ALA A 19 6.51 -28.97 -19.79
N LYS A 20 7.48 -29.37 -20.63
CA LYS A 20 8.79 -29.83 -20.18
C LYS A 20 9.60 -28.74 -19.47
N VAL A 21 9.52 -27.50 -19.94
CA VAL A 21 10.15 -26.35 -19.27
C VAL A 21 9.51 -26.10 -17.90
N LEU A 22 8.16 -26.10 -17.84
CA LEU A 22 7.43 -25.93 -16.60
C LEU A 22 7.69 -27.08 -15.61
N GLN A 23 7.88 -28.30 -16.10
CA GLN A 23 8.27 -29.43 -15.26
C GLN A 23 9.66 -29.24 -14.64
N VAL A 24 10.65 -28.77 -15.41
CA VAL A 24 11.99 -28.45 -14.87
C VAL A 24 11.89 -27.37 -13.79
N ILE A 25 11.08 -26.33 -14.00
CA ILE A 25 10.84 -25.28 -13.02
C ILE A 25 10.24 -25.85 -11.72
N ALA A 26 9.24 -26.73 -11.85
CA ALA A 26 8.60 -27.38 -10.71
C ALA A 26 9.55 -28.32 -9.95
N GLU A 27 10.42 -29.06 -10.64
CA GLU A 27 11.43 -29.92 -10.03
C GLU A 27 12.53 -29.16 -9.28
N GLU A 28 12.78 -27.89 -9.65
CA GLU A 28 13.63 -26.98 -8.89
C GLU A 28 12.88 -26.32 -7.69
N GLY A 29 11.64 -26.69 -7.45
CA GLY A 29 10.83 -26.15 -6.35
C GLY A 29 10.43 -24.68 -6.53
N LEU A 30 10.43 -24.18 -7.77
CA LEU A 30 10.13 -22.79 -8.08
C LEU A 30 8.65 -22.60 -8.43
N VAL A 31 8.08 -21.47 -8.01
CA VAL A 31 6.69 -21.09 -8.30
C VAL A 31 6.66 -20.20 -9.53
N LEU A 32 5.78 -20.54 -10.46
CA LEU A 32 5.47 -19.74 -11.63
C LEU A 32 4.46 -18.66 -11.24
N GLU A 33 4.81 -17.38 -11.41
CA GLU A 33 3.89 -16.28 -11.17
C GLU A 33 3.20 -15.80 -12.44
N HIS A 34 3.94 -15.70 -13.53
CA HIS A 34 3.40 -15.20 -14.80
C HIS A 34 4.07 -15.86 -15.99
N LEU A 35 3.29 -16.07 -17.06
CA LEU A 35 3.75 -16.67 -18.30
C LEU A 35 3.15 -15.91 -19.48
N THR A 36 4.01 -15.37 -20.35
CA THR A 36 3.57 -14.62 -21.52
C THR A 36 4.35 -15.03 -22.76
N SER A 37 3.66 -15.26 -23.88
CA SER A 37 4.32 -15.43 -25.18
C SER A 37 4.69 -14.06 -25.75
N LEU A 38 5.98 -13.82 -26.01
CA LEU A 38 6.46 -12.57 -26.55
C LEU A 38 6.39 -12.55 -28.08
N ARG A 39 6.80 -13.65 -28.74
CA ARG A 39 6.97 -13.74 -30.17
C ARG A 39 6.88 -15.19 -30.64
N ARG A 40 6.32 -15.40 -31.82
CA ARG A 40 6.33 -16.71 -32.49
C ARG A 40 6.91 -16.57 -33.88
N GLU A 41 8.02 -17.22 -34.14
CA GLU A 41 8.71 -17.21 -35.44
C GLU A 41 9.38 -18.55 -35.73
N GLN A 42 9.46 -18.95 -36.98
CA GLN A 42 10.19 -20.14 -37.47
C GLN A 42 9.89 -21.42 -36.67
N GLY A 43 8.64 -21.64 -36.28
CA GLY A 43 8.24 -22.83 -35.52
C GLY A 43 8.69 -22.85 -34.05
N ARG A 44 9.15 -21.71 -33.52
CA ARG A 44 9.52 -21.49 -32.12
C ARG A 44 8.69 -20.38 -31.50
N THR A 45 8.48 -20.47 -30.21
CA THR A 45 7.84 -19.41 -29.40
C THR A 45 8.83 -18.93 -28.35
N LEU A 46 8.99 -17.62 -28.26
CA LEU A 46 9.75 -16.98 -27.19
C LEU A 46 8.79 -16.70 -26.02
N TRP A 47 9.09 -17.27 -24.88
CA TRP A 47 8.30 -17.13 -23.65
C TRP A 47 9.03 -16.30 -22.64
N GLU A 48 8.31 -15.36 -22.02
CA GLU A 48 8.72 -14.67 -20.80
C GLU A 48 8.06 -15.36 -19.63
N ILE A 49 8.87 -15.79 -18.67
CA ILE A 49 8.46 -16.57 -17.50
C ILE A 49 8.92 -15.82 -16.26
N THR A 50 7.97 -15.41 -15.41
CA THR A 50 8.26 -14.78 -14.11
C THR A 50 8.22 -15.86 -13.03
N LEU A 51 9.31 -15.98 -12.26
CA LEU A 51 9.51 -16.97 -11.22
C LEU A 51 9.80 -16.29 -9.89
N GLU A 52 9.33 -16.85 -8.79
CA GLU A 52 9.82 -16.50 -7.46
C GLU A 52 11.12 -17.26 -7.17
N MET A 53 12.24 -16.54 -7.10
CA MET A 53 13.55 -17.16 -6.94
C MET A 53 14.36 -16.49 -5.81
N ASP A 54 15.17 -17.29 -5.10
CA ASP A 54 16.24 -16.77 -4.25
C ASP A 54 17.45 -16.44 -5.11
N GLU A 55 18.16 -15.36 -4.77
CA GLU A 55 19.25 -14.77 -5.58
C GLU A 55 20.35 -15.75 -6.02
N ASP A 56 20.58 -16.82 -5.25
CA ASP A 56 21.67 -17.79 -5.46
C ASP A 56 21.25 -19.10 -6.17
N ALA A 57 19.94 -19.32 -6.42
CA ALA A 57 19.42 -20.64 -6.83
C ALA A 57 19.54 -20.97 -8.33
N ASN A 58 20.08 -20.09 -9.18
CA ASN A 58 19.69 -20.00 -10.59
C ASN A 58 20.52 -20.76 -11.62
N ARG A 59 21.73 -21.22 -11.31
CA ARG A 59 22.61 -21.81 -12.34
C ARG A 59 22.17 -23.20 -12.81
N SER A 60 21.60 -24.01 -11.92
CA SER A 60 21.09 -25.35 -12.28
C SER A 60 19.88 -25.28 -13.20
N LEU A 61 18.94 -24.37 -12.94
CA LEU A 61 17.74 -24.19 -13.74
C LEU A 61 18.04 -23.91 -15.21
N TYR A 62 18.94 -22.94 -15.48
CA TYR A 62 19.26 -22.54 -16.86
C TYR A 62 19.93 -23.68 -17.63
N GLN A 63 20.86 -24.40 -17.00
CA GLN A 63 21.52 -25.56 -17.59
C GLN A 63 20.54 -26.70 -17.87
N ARG A 64 19.56 -26.94 -16.99
CA ARG A 64 18.54 -27.95 -17.17
C ARG A 64 17.58 -27.60 -18.29
N ILE A 65 17.20 -26.31 -18.43
CA ILE A 65 16.40 -25.83 -19.56
C ILE A 65 17.14 -26.03 -20.87
N ASP A 66 18.43 -25.67 -20.93
CA ASP A 66 19.27 -25.84 -22.13
C ASP A 66 19.52 -27.30 -22.48
N ALA A 67 19.47 -28.21 -21.53
CA ALA A 67 19.55 -29.65 -21.76
C ALA A 67 18.30 -30.25 -22.45
N LEU A 68 17.16 -29.51 -22.48
CA LEU A 68 15.98 -29.93 -23.17
C LEU A 68 16.16 -29.78 -24.70
N PRO A 69 15.91 -30.83 -25.52
CA PRO A 69 16.04 -30.71 -26.97
C PRO A 69 15.02 -29.76 -27.62
N THR A 70 13.98 -29.38 -26.88
CA THR A 70 12.86 -28.57 -27.35
C THR A 70 12.89 -27.13 -26.82
N ALA A 71 13.83 -26.76 -25.95
CA ALA A 71 13.89 -25.47 -25.32
C ALA A 71 15.34 -24.94 -25.26
N ARG A 72 15.48 -23.63 -25.12
CA ARG A 72 16.76 -22.94 -24.91
C ARG A 72 16.54 -21.73 -23.99
N PHE A 73 17.37 -21.59 -22.99
CA PHE A 73 17.44 -20.37 -22.20
C PHE A 73 18.10 -19.26 -23.06
N VAL A 74 17.41 -18.13 -23.20
CA VAL A 74 17.88 -17.00 -24.03
C VAL A 74 18.55 -15.93 -23.16
N GLY A 75 18.05 -15.74 -21.94
CA GLY A 75 18.56 -14.74 -21.02
C GLY A 75 17.53 -14.34 -19.97
N LYS A 76 17.85 -13.29 -19.25
CA LYS A 76 16.96 -12.63 -18.30
C LYS A 76 16.29 -11.42 -18.95
N SER A 77 15.08 -11.09 -18.52
CA SER A 77 14.39 -9.89 -19.00
C SER A 77 14.75 -8.70 -18.12
N ASP A 78 15.22 -7.64 -18.73
CA ASP A 78 15.43 -6.34 -18.09
C ASP A 78 14.15 -5.47 -18.07
N ARG A 79 12.97 -6.07 -18.26
CA ARG A 79 11.70 -5.34 -18.37
C ARG A 79 11.46 -4.39 -17.19
N VAL A 80 11.75 -4.83 -15.96
CA VAL A 80 11.59 -4.01 -14.75
C VAL A 80 12.54 -2.81 -14.82
N PHE A 81 13.84 -3.04 -15.05
CA PHE A 81 14.82 -1.96 -15.18
C PHE A 81 14.50 -1.02 -16.35
N ASN A 82 14.06 -1.56 -17.49
CA ASN A 82 13.68 -0.75 -18.65
C ASN A 82 12.50 0.18 -18.36
N ARG A 83 11.52 -0.26 -17.56
CA ARG A 83 10.41 0.58 -17.12
C ARG A 83 10.80 1.66 -16.11
N HIS A 84 11.91 1.48 -15.40
CA HIS A 84 12.45 2.46 -14.45
C HIS A 84 13.49 3.40 -15.05
N ARG A 85 14.03 3.07 -16.23
CA ARG A 85 15.09 3.87 -16.89
C ARG A 85 14.58 5.27 -17.21
N GLY A 86 15.24 6.29 -16.65
CA GLY A 86 14.86 7.70 -16.80
C GLY A 86 13.73 8.15 -15.86
N GLY A 87 13.34 7.33 -14.88
CA GLY A 87 12.25 7.61 -13.95
C GLY A 87 10.86 7.27 -14.48
N LYS A 88 9.85 7.35 -13.62
CA LYS A 88 8.44 7.03 -13.94
C LYS A 88 7.55 8.25 -14.01
N ILE A 89 8.04 9.40 -13.59
CA ILE A 89 7.29 10.65 -13.51
C ILE A 89 8.02 11.76 -14.24
N ARG A 90 7.27 12.77 -14.69
CA ARG A 90 7.79 14.02 -15.24
C ARG A 90 6.84 15.15 -14.92
N THR A 91 7.37 16.37 -14.74
CA THR A 91 6.56 17.59 -14.64
C THR A 91 6.22 18.10 -16.03
N VAL A 92 4.96 18.42 -16.27
CA VAL A 92 4.46 18.98 -17.52
C VAL A 92 3.66 20.25 -17.26
N SER A 93 3.70 21.19 -18.18
CA SER A 93 2.83 22.38 -18.13
C SER A 93 1.38 21.99 -18.45
N ARG A 94 0.41 22.52 -17.70
CA ARG A 94 -1.03 22.36 -17.96
C ARG A 94 -1.48 23.14 -19.19
N SER A 95 -0.76 24.20 -19.57
CA SER A 95 -1.09 25.05 -20.69
C SER A 95 0.12 25.23 -21.60
N PRO A 96 -0.06 25.23 -22.94
CA PRO A 96 1.05 25.51 -23.85
C PRO A 96 1.48 26.99 -23.75
N ILE A 97 2.79 27.24 -23.66
CA ILE A 97 3.38 28.60 -23.68
C ILE A 97 3.98 28.80 -25.06
N ASN A 98 3.14 29.17 -26.04
CA ASN A 98 3.51 29.24 -27.44
C ASN A 98 3.41 30.65 -28.02
N THR A 99 3.04 31.64 -27.22
CA THR A 99 3.02 33.07 -27.63
C THR A 99 3.60 33.96 -26.53
N LEU A 100 4.11 35.15 -26.93
CA LEU A 100 4.60 36.13 -25.96
C LEU A 100 3.51 36.67 -25.05
N ASN A 101 2.26 36.70 -25.48
CA ASN A 101 1.15 37.10 -24.63
C ASN A 101 0.90 36.08 -23.52
N ILE A 102 0.82 34.80 -23.85
CA ILE A 102 0.69 33.73 -22.88
C ILE A 102 1.88 33.74 -21.90
N LEU A 103 3.10 33.89 -22.38
CA LEU A 103 4.28 34.01 -21.54
C LEU A 103 4.17 35.17 -20.54
N ARG A 104 3.66 36.34 -20.99
CA ARG A 104 3.45 37.50 -20.08
C ARG A 104 2.36 37.26 -19.05
N ASP A 105 1.32 36.51 -19.40
CA ASP A 105 0.23 36.18 -18.47
C ASP A 105 0.67 35.16 -17.42
N VAL A 106 1.37 34.10 -17.79
CA VAL A 106 1.75 33.00 -16.89
C VAL A 106 3.05 33.28 -16.10
N TYR A 107 3.86 34.27 -16.54
CA TYR A 107 5.13 34.61 -15.91
C TYR A 107 5.21 36.13 -15.71
N THR A 108 6.22 36.80 -16.22
CA THR A 108 6.46 38.24 -15.98
C THR A 108 5.93 39.07 -17.14
N PRO A 109 5.11 40.09 -16.89
CA PRO A 109 4.71 40.69 -15.58
C PRO A 109 3.38 40.19 -15.01
N GLY A 110 2.58 39.41 -15.72
CA GLY A 110 1.19 39.09 -15.39
C GLY A 110 1.06 38.38 -14.05
N VAL A 111 1.94 37.42 -13.74
CA VAL A 111 1.94 36.63 -12.49
C VAL A 111 1.98 37.50 -11.23
N ALA A 112 2.56 38.72 -11.29
CA ALA A 112 2.63 39.60 -10.15
C ALA A 112 1.25 39.96 -9.58
N ARG A 113 0.22 40.07 -10.45
CA ARG A 113 -1.15 40.35 -10.01
C ARG A 113 -1.73 39.17 -9.20
N VAL A 114 -1.41 37.95 -9.60
CA VAL A 114 -1.84 36.72 -8.89
C VAL A 114 -1.14 36.64 -7.52
N CYS A 115 0.18 36.91 -7.47
CA CYS A 115 0.94 36.96 -6.21
C CYS A 115 0.35 37.99 -5.23
N LEU A 116 0.01 39.19 -5.70
CA LEU A 116 -0.61 40.22 -4.89
C LEU A 116 -2.02 39.82 -4.43
N ALA A 117 -2.79 39.15 -5.24
CA ALA A 117 -4.11 38.64 -4.87
C ALA A 117 -4.03 37.58 -3.76
N ILE A 118 -3.07 36.64 -3.86
CA ILE A 118 -2.82 35.62 -2.82
C ILE A 118 -2.29 36.30 -1.53
N LYS A 119 -1.41 37.31 -1.65
CA LYS A 119 -0.93 38.06 -0.48
C LYS A 119 -2.07 38.78 0.24
N ALA A 120 -3.04 39.31 -0.49
CA ALA A 120 -4.21 40.02 0.08
C ALA A 120 -5.23 39.03 0.71
N ASP A 121 -5.42 37.86 0.15
CA ASP A 121 -6.24 36.77 0.68
C ASP A 121 -5.54 35.43 0.46
N PRO A 122 -4.87 34.88 1.48
CA PRO A 122 -4.10 33.63 1.38
C PRO A 122 -4.94 32.43 0.90
N ARG A 123 -6.26 32.40 1.09
CA ARG A 123 -7.12 31.30 0.61
C ARG A 123 -7.12 31.17 -0.92
N ARG A 124 -6.79 32.26 -1.63
CA ARG A 124 -6.70 32.26 -3.10
C ARG A 124 -5.55 31.42 -3.64
N ILE A 125 -4.65 30.91 -2.80
CA ILE A 125 -3.64 29.93 -3.21
C ILE A 125 -4.29 28.66 -3.81
N HIS A 126 -5.45 28.28 -3.29
CA HIS A 126 -6.25 27.15 -3.77
C HIS A 126 -6.82 27.40 -5.18
N ASP A 127 -7.19 28.64 -5.50
CA ASP A 127 -7.75 28.99 -6.82
C ASP A 127 -6.68 29.07 -7.92
N TYR A 128 -5.47 29.54 -7.58
CA TYR A 128 -4.49 29.98 -8.57
C TYR A 128 -3.20 29.17 -8.60
N THR A 129 -3.08 28.13 -7.79
CA THR A 129 -1.92 27.23 -7.79
C THR A 129 -2.34 25.77 -7.92
N SER A 130 -1.36 24.87 -8.03
CA SER A 130 -1.60 23.43 -8.06
C SER A 130 -1.65 22.79 -6.66
N ILE A 131 -1.73 23.58 -5.58
CA ILE A 131 -1.59 23.06 -4.21
C ILE A 131 -2.63 21.96 -3.91
N ASP A 132 -3.89 22.15 -4.32
CA ASP A 132 -4.98 21.18 -4.10
C ASP A 132 -4.89 19.94 -5.00
N ASN A 133 -3.88 19.89 -5.84
CA ASN A 133 -3.59 18.75 -6.70
C ASN A 133 -2.20 18.17 -6.46
N THR A 134 -1.52 18.56 -5.38
CA THR A 134 -0.13 18.18 -5.13
C THR A 134 0.02 17.54 -3.75
N VAL A 135 0.57 16.31 -3.72
CA VAL A 135 0.87 15.53 -2.52
C VAL A 135 2.38 15.34 -2.39
N ALA A 136 2.96 15.72 -1.25
CA ALA A 136 4.33 15.33 -0.93
C ALA A 136 4.36 13.84 -0.53
N ILE A 137 5.20 13.04 -1.18
CA ILE A 137 5.46 11.64 -0.81
C ILE A 137 6.82 11.61 -0.13
N ILE A 138 6.83 11.51 1.18
CA ILE A 138 8.02 11.71 2.01
C ILE A 138 8.48 10.40 2.60
N THR A 139 9.78 10.11 2.49
CA THR A 139 10.42 8.95 3.10
C THR A 139 11.80 9.28 3.64
N ASN A 140 12.22 8.58 4.69
CA ASN A 140 13.61 8.52 5.12
C ASN A 140 14.29 7.17 4.80
N GLY A 141 13.55 6.25 4.18
CA GLY A 141 14.05 4.97 3.68
C GLY A 141 14.38 3.94 4.74
N THR A 142 13.78 4.04 5.93
CA THR A 142 14.07 3.16 7.07
C THR A 142 13.28 1.85 7.07
N ALA A 143 12.23 1.73 6.23
CA ALA A 143 11.38 0.52 6.16
C ALA A 143 10.90 0.22 4.73
N ILE A 144 11.81 0.28 3.75
CA ILE A 144 11.45 0.13 2.33
C ILE A 144 10.99 -1.30 2.04
N LEU A 145 9.74 -1.46 1.65
CA LEU A 145 9.07 -2.71 1.17
C LEU A 145 9.41 -3.95 2.02
N GLY A 146 9.83 -4.68 2.39
CA GLY A 146 10.35 -5.82 3.14
C GLY A 146 11.89 -5.90 3.12
N LEU A 147 12.55 -4.89 2.50
CA LEU A 147 14.01 -4.78 2.45
C LEU A 147 14.59 -4.14 3.71
N GLY A 148 13.74 -3.49 4.52
CA GLY A 148 14.16 -2.78 5.72
C GLY A 148 14.87 -1.46 5.41
N ASP A 149 15.88 -1.12 6.20
CA ASP A 149 16.62 0.14 6.08
C ASP A 149 17.69 0.07 4.98
N ILE A 150 17.29 0.45 3.77
CA ILE A 150 18.21 0.57 2.62
C ILE A 150 18.54 2.02 2.27
N GLY A 151 18.02 2.98 3.05
CA GLY A 151 18.21 4.41 2.87
C GLY A 151 17.29 5.04 1.83
N ALA A 152 17.01 6.33 2.02
CA ALA A 152 16.02 7.07 1.23
C ALA A 152 16.32 7.07 -0.28
N ALA A 153 17.59 7.19 -0.69
CA ALA A 153 17.94 7.24 -2.11
C ALA A 153 17.60 5.94 -2.85
N ALA A 154 17.80 4.79 -2.23
CA ALA A 154 17.45 3.49 -2.78
C ALA A 154 15.91 3.29 -2.82
N GLY A 155 15.15 3.99 -1.98
CA GLY A 155 13.69 4.01 -1.95
C GLY A 155 13.04 4.89 -3.03
N LEU A 156 13.80 5.76 -3.73
CA LEU A 156 13.23 6.66 -4.74
C LEU A 156 12.37 5.94 -5.80
N PRO A 157 12.74 4.77 -6.34
CA PRO A 157 11.88 4.07 -7.29
C PRO A 157 10.51 3.71 -6.73
N VAL A 158 10.38 3.45 -5.43
CA VAL A 158 9.08 3.19 -4.77
C VAL A 158 8.26 4.48 -4.73
N MET A 159 8.86 5.59 -4.30
CA MET A 159 8.21 6.90 -4.23
C MET A 159 7.74 7.39 -5.61
N GLU A 160 8.53 7.18 -6.66
CA GLU A 160 8.09 7.44 -8.03
C GLU A 160 6.94 6.51 -8.47
N GLY A 161 6.90 5.27 -7.98
CA GLY A 161 5.78 4.36 -8.18
C GLY A 161 4.49 4.91 -7.57
N LYS A 162 4.54 5.36 -6.32
CA LYS A 162 3.41 6.02 -5.65
C LYS A 162 2.96 7.28 -6.42
N ALA A 163 3.90 8.12 -6.86
CA ALA A 163 3.59 9.32 -7.65
C ALA A 163 2.93 8.98 -8.99
N ALA A 164 3.39 7.94 -9.69
CA ALA A 164 2.78 7.47 -10.93
C ALA A 164 1.35 6.94 -10.71
N LEU A 165 1.11 6.21 -9.61
CA LEU A 165 -0.23 5.73 -9.24
C LEU A 165 -1.18 6.89 -8.91
N PHE A 166 -0.73 7.92 -8.18
CA PHE A 166 -1.51 9.14 -7.98
C PHE A 166 -1.91 9.80 -9.31
N ALA A 167 -0.96 9.94 -10.22
CA ALA A 167 -1.22 10.58 -11.52
C ALA A 167 -2.19 9.75 -12.37
N GLU A 168 -2.00 8.44 -12.44
CA GLU A 168 -2.76 7.57 -13.34
C GLU A 168 -4.18 7.26 -12.82
N LEU A 169 -4.35 7.10 -11.50
CA LEU A 169 -5.60 6.62 -10.94
C LEU A 169 -6.55 7.75 -10.49
N VAL A 170 -6.01 8.89 -10.06
CA VAL A 170 -6.81 10.00 -9.50
C VAL A 170 -6.37 11.39 -9.93
N GLU A 171 -5.49 11.50 -10.92
CA GLU A 171 -5.01 12.77 -11.49
C GLU A 171 -4.38 13.73 -10.46
N LEU A 172 -3.71 13.21 -9.44
CA LEU A 172 -2.93 13.97 -8.49
C LEU A 172 -1.44 13.97 -8.84
N SER A 173 -0.76 15.05 -8.51
CA SER A 173 0.69 15.18 -8.66
C SER A 173 1.39 14.75 -7.38
N GLY A 174 1.94 13.53 -7.36
CA GLY A 174 2.82 13.08 -6.27
C GLY A 174 4.24 13.61 -6.47
N VAL A 175 4.83 14.19 -5.42
CA VAL A 175 6.20 14.72 -5.43
C VAL A 175 7.05 13.95 -4.43
N PRO A 176 7.99 13.08 -4.89
CA PRO A 176 8.91 12.37 -4.00
C PRO A 176 9.85 13.33 -3.27
N ILE A 177 9.93 13.21 -1.95
CA ILE A 177 10.83 13.96 -1.06
C ILE A 177 11.61 12.96 -0.21
N LEU A 178 12.93 12.94 -0.40
CA LEU A 178 13.83 12.03 0.30
C LEU A 178 14.55 12.76 1.44
N LEU A 179 14.41 12.27 2.66
CA LEU A 179 15.04 12.82 3.84
C LEU A 179 16.28 12.01 4.24
N LYS A 180 17.39 12.65 4.48
CA LYS A 180 18.61 12.02 5.05
C LYS A 180 18.52 11.84 6.55
N THR A 181 17.72 12.67 7.21
CA THR A 181 17.58 12.64 8.66
C THR A 181 16.68 11.48 9.09
N ARG A 182 16.97 10.94 10.27
CA ARG A 182 16.23 9.79 10.85
C ARG A 182 15.54 10.15 12.16
N ASP A 183 16.07 11.14 12.88
CA ASP A 183 15.44 11.57 14.13
C ASP A 183 14.14 12.32 13.89
N ALA A 184 13.15 12.07 14.74
CA ALA A 184 11.81 12.59 14.58
C ALA A 184 11.75 14.13 14.61
N ASP A 185 12.59 14.79 15.42
CA ASP A 185 12.62 16.24 15.51
C ASP A 185 13.02 16.88 14.18
N SER A 186 14.11 16.41 13.58
CA SER A 186 14.60 16.91 12.29
C SER A 186 13.65 16.58 11.15
N VAL A 187 13.01 15.40 11.17
CA VAL A 187 11.99 15.01 10.18
C VAL A 187 10.81 15.96 10.25
N VAL A 188 10.22 16.15 11.43
CA VAL A 188 9.07 17.05 11.63
C VAL A 188 9.41 18.47 11.25
N ALA A 189 10.56 19.00 11.72
CA ALA A 189 10.99 20.36 11.39
C ALA A 189 11.18 20.55 9.88
N THR A 190 11.78 19.58 9.19
CA THR A 190 11.98 19.65 7.74
C THR A 190 10.64 19.65 6.99
N ILE A 191 9.72 18.79 7.37
CA ILE A 191 8.40 18.71 6.74
C ILE A 191 7.62 20.02 6.96
N CYS A 192 7.65 20.56 8.19
CA CYS A 192 7.03 21.86 8.50
C CYS A 192 7.64 23.03 7.70
N ALA A 193 8.93 22.96 7.36
CA ALA A 193 9.58 24.00 6.58
C ALA A 193 9.16 24.02 5.10
N ILE A 194 8.74 22.89 4.53
CA ILE A 194 8.40 22.75 3.09
C ILE A 194 6.89 22.60 2.83
N GLU A 195 6.07 22.41 3.88
CA GLU A 195 4.67 22.00 3.78
C GLU A 195 3.79 22.92 2.93
N GLN A 196 4.12 24.23 2.85
CA GLN A 196 3.32 25.22 2.11
C GLN A 196 3.23 24.95 0.59
N SER A 197 4.09 24.12 0.05
CA SER A 197 4.08 23.75 -1.37
C SER A 197 3.07 22.63 -1.71
N PHE A 198 2.44 22.03 -0.70
CA PHE A 198 1.63 20.81 -0.87
C PHE A 198 0.27 20.93 -0.19
N GLY A 199 -0.76 20.39 -0.82
CA GLY A 199 -2.10 20.30 -0.24
C GLY A 199 -2.23 19.17 0.78
N ALA A 200 -1.42 18.12 0.65
CA ALA A 200 -1.39 17.00 1.57
C ALA A 200 0.00 16.35 1.66
N ILE A 201 0.23 15.55 2.69
CA ILE A 201 1.48 14.87 2.97
C ILE A 201 1.22 13.37 3.17
N GLN A 202 1.87 12.56 2.35
CA GLN A 202 1.98 11.12 2.53
C GLN A 202 3.35 10.80 3.12
N LEU A 203 3.37 10.16 4.29
CA LEU A 203 4.54 9.51 4.84
C LEU A 203 4.60 8.09 4.30
N GLU A 204 5.78 7.63 3.88
CA GLU A 204 5.98 6.34 3.24
C GLU A 204 7.25 5.68 3.73
N ASP A 205 7.18 4.39 4.06
CA ASP A 205 8.36 3.57 4.41
C ASP A 205 9.17 4.13 5.60
N PHE A 206 8.50 4.69 6.60
CA PHE A 206 9.09 5.02 7.90
C PHE A 206 8.96 3.85 8.86
N ALA A 207 10.06 3.46 9.48
CA ALA A 207 10.05 2.37 10.46
C ALA A 207 9.23 2.70 11.71
N ALA A 208 8.59 1.68 12.29
CA ALA A 208 8.02 1.76 13.62
C ALA A 208 9.13 1.54 14.67
N PRO A 209 9.10 2.24 15.82
CA PRO A 209 7.98 3.06 16.33
C PRO A 209 7.98 4.54 15.89
N GLU A 210 9.06 5.03 15.28
CA GLU A 210 9.25 6.45 14.97
C GLU A 210 8.16 7.01 14.05
N CYS A 211 7.62 6.19 13.15
CA CYS A 211 6.54 6.60 12.24
C CYS A 211 5.28 7.11 12.98
N PHE A 212 4.98 6.54 14.15
CA PHE A 212 3.82 6.95 14.96
C PHE A 212 4.00 8.35 15.51
N GLU A 213 5.16 8.62 16.12
CA GLU A 213 5.51 9.92 16.69
C GLU A 213 5.55 11.00 15.60
N ILE A 214 6.19 10.72 14.47
CA ILE A 214 6.32 11.67 13.36
C ILE A 214 4.93 12.05 12.84
N GLU A 215 4.06 11.08 12.57
CA GLU A 215 2.71 11.34 12.08
C GLU A 215 1.88 12.14 13.09
N GLU A 216 1.88 11.74 14.37
CA GLU A 216 1.12 12.40 15.42
C GLU A 216 1.53 13.87 15.56
N ARG A 217 2.83 14.14 15.62
CA ARG A 217 3.37 15.51 15.73
C ARG A 217 3.06 16.37 14.53
N LEU A 218 3.13 15.82 13.32
CA LEU A 218 2.75 16.56 12.11
C LEU A 218 1.24 16.86 12.09
N ARG A 219 0.41 15.90 12.47
CA ARG A 219 -1.06 16.09 12.56
C ARG A 219 -1.48 17.10 13.63
N ALA A 220 -0.67 17.28 14.67
CA ALA A 220 -0.91 18.27 15.72
C ALA A 220 -0.63 19.71 15.25
N VAL A 221 0.34 19.90 14.36
CA VAL A 221 0.78 21.25 13.96
C VAL A 221 0.29 21.69 12.59
N LEU A 222 0.04 20.74 11.67
CA LEU A 222 -0.38 21.04 10.30
C LEU A 222 -1.89 21.07 10.14
N GLN A 223 -2.40 22.02 9.35
CA GLN A 223 -3.81 22.15 9.01
C GLN A 223 -4.06 21.61 7.58
N LYS A 224 -3.56 20.41 7.30
CA LYS A 224 -3.74 19.68 6.04
C LYS A 224 -3.68 18.17 6.27
N PRO A 225 -4.21 17.37 5.33
CA PRO A 225 -4.18 15.91 5.47
C PRO A 225 -2.75 15.37 5.54
N VAL A 226 -2.42 14.67 6.61
CA VAL A 226 -1.19 13.89 6.81
C VAL A 226 -1.56 12.45 7.06
N LEU A 227 -0.93 11.51 6.35
CA LEU A 227 -1.21 10.07 6.47
C LEU A 227 0.05 9.26 6.22
N HIS A 228 0.34 8.31 7.12
CA HIS A 228 1.34 7.27 6.90
C HIS A 228 0.67 6.07 6.23
N ASP A 229 1.03 5.80 4.96
CA ASP A 229 0.28 4.84 4.13
C ASP A 229 0.43 3.39 4.61
N ASP A 230 1.62 2.99 5.09
CA ASP A 230 1.85 1.65 5.65
C ASP A 230 0.96 1.34 6.86
N GLN A 231 0.55 2.36 7.62
CA GLN A 231 -0.42 2.22 8.70
C GLN A 231 -1.85 2.22 8.16
N HIS A 232 -2.24 3.33 7.54
CA HIS A 232 -3.65 3.64 7.30
C HIS A 232 -4.15 3.11 5.97
N GLY A 233 -3.34 3.14 4.90
CA GLY A 233 -3.71 2.54 3.62
C GLY A 233 -3.91 1.04 3.76
N THR A 234 -2.96 0.37 4.43
CA THR A 234 -3.04 -1.06 4.74
C THR A 234 -4.25 -1.38 5.64
N ALA A 235 -4.51 -0.56 6.66
CA ALA A 235 -5.67 -0.75 7.53
C ALA A 235 -7.01 -0.64 6.79
N VAL A 236 -7.14 0.34 5.90
CA VAL A 236 -8.36 0.56 5.09
C VAL A 236 -8.64 -0.63 4.18
N VAL A 237 -7.64 -1.12 3.45
CA VAL A 237 -7.83 -2.27 2.54
C VAL A 237 -8.09 -3.55 3.32
N THR A 238 -7.43 -3.74 4.46
CA THR A 238 -7.68 -4.89 5.35
C THR A 238 -9.11 -4.84 5.90
N LEU A 239 -9.58 -3.69 6.37
CA LEU A 239 -10.97 -3.54 6.83
C LEU A 239 -11.97 -3.84 5.69
N ALA A 240 -11.72 -3.34 4.48
CA ALA A 240 -12.56 -3.62 3.31
C ALA A 240 -12.64 -5.13 3.00
N ALA A 241 -11.49 -5.82 3.03
CA ALA A 241 -11.42 -7.26 2.85
C ALA A 241 -12.21 -8.02 3.91
N LEU A 242 -12.11 -7.61 5.18
CA LEU A 242 -12.85 -8.21 6.29
C LEU A 242 -14.37 -7.97 6.19
N ILE A 243 -14.80 -6.78 5.80
CA ILE A 243 -16.22 -6.47 5.56
C ILE A 243 -16.75 -7.40 4.45
N THR A 244 -16.00 -7.57 3.37
CA THR A 244 -16.39 -8.46 2.26
C THR A 244 -16.43 -9.91 2.70
N ALA A 245 -15.36 -10.42 3.35
CA ALA A 245 -15.27 -11.81 3.78
C ALA A 245 -16.38 -12.18 4.79
N THR A 246 -16.60 -11.33 5.80
CA THR A 246 -17.64 -11.59 6.82
C THR A 246 -19.03 -11.52 6.24
N ARG A 247 -19.30 -10.57 5.34
CA ARG A 247 -20.59 -10.46 4.60
C ARG A 247 -20.89 -11.72 3.80
N ARG A 248 -19.90 -12.28 3.08
CA ARG A 248 -20.06 -13.51 2.30
C ARG A 248 -20.35 -14.74 3.16
N LEU A 249 -19.76 -14.78 4.36
CA LEU A 249 -20.01 -15.85 5.31
C LEU A 249 -21.30 -15.67 6.14
N GLY A 250 -22.07 -14.60 5.87
CA GLY A 250 -23.26 -14.27 6.67
C GLY A 250 -22.94 -13.89 8.11
N ARG A 251 -21.72 -13.38 8.38
CA ARG A 251 -21.25 -12.98 9.69
C ARG A 251 -21.18 -11.47 9.82
N SER A 252 -21.26 -10.95 11.05
CA SER A 252 -21.01 -9.53 11.33
C SER A 252 -19.61 -9.34 11.88
N LEU A 253 -18.81 -8.48 11.23
CA LEU A 253 -17.47 -8.15 11.67
C LEU A 253 -17.46 -7.55 13.10
N ARG A 254 -18.48 -6.74 13.43
CA ARG A 254 -18.56 -6.04 14.73
C ARG A 254 -18.69 -6.97 15.93
N VAL A 255 -19.30 -8.15 15.75
CA VAL A 255 -19.46 -9.16 16.82
C VAL A 255 -18.43 -10.27 16.74
N SER A 256 -17.59 -10.30 15.70
CA SER A 256 -16.49 -11.26 15.56
C SER A 256 -15.33 -10.90 16.49
N SER A 257 -14.63 -11.92 16.99
CA SER A 257 -13.35 -11.74 17.67
C SER A 257 -12.21 -11.68 16.63
N VAL A 258 -11.41 -10.62 16.69
CA VAL A 258 -10.30 -10.39 15.75
C VAL A 258 -8.97 -10.46 16.48
N GLY A 259 -8.02 -11.22 15.96
CA GLY A 259 -6.64 -11.28 16.45
C GLY A 259 -5.66 -10.72 15.43
N GLN A 260 -4.84 -9.75 15.85
CA GLN A 260 -3.75 -9.18 15.08
C GLN A 260 -2.42 -9.73 15.57
N ILE A 261 -1.65 -10.36 14.69
CA ILE A 261 -0.29 -10.86 14.97
C ILE A 261 0.71 -9.96 14.22
N GLY A 262 1.65 -9.35 14.97
CA GLY A 262 2.53 -8.30 14.50
C GLY A 262 1.88 -6.91 14.67
N LEU A 263 2.50 -6.07 15.50
CA LEU A 263 2.02 -4.74 15.88
C LEU A 263 3.00 -3.64 15.45
N GLY A 264 3.61 -3.82 14.28
CA GLY A 264 4.36 -2.78 13.57
C GLY A 264 3.42 -1.69 13.02
N ALA A 265 3.87 -0.93 12.04
CA ALA A 265 3.08 0.14 11.42
C ALA A 265 1.70 -0.36 10.94
N ALA A 266 1.66 -1.39 10.09
CA ALA A 266 0.43 -1.95 9.54
C ALA A 266 -0.48 -2.53 10.64
N GLY A 267 0.04 -3.39 11.51
CA GLY A 267 -0.76 -4.05 12.55
C GLY A 267 -1.37 -3.07 13.55
N THR A 268 -0.63 -2.05 13.96
CA THR A 268 -1.13 -0.98 14.83
C THR A 268 -2.24 -0.18 14.14
N GLY A 269 -2.06 0.18 12.86
CA GLY A 269 -3.08 0.86 12.06
C GLY A 269 -4.36 0.04 11.89
N ILE A 270 -4.22 -1.28 11.66
CA ILE A 270 -5.35 -2.22 11.56
C ILE A 270 -6.12 -2.28 12.88
N VAL A 271 -5.44 -2.49 14.02
CA VAL A 271 -6.09 -2.53 15.34
C VAL A 271 -6.87 -1.24 15.61
N ARG A 272 -6.24 -0.08 15.38
CA ARG A 272 -6.88 1.23 15.55
C ARG A 272 -8.17 1.34 14.73
N LEU A 273 -8.10 1.01 13.43
CA LEU A 273 -9.26 1.17 12.55
C LEU A 273 -10.38 0.16 12.85
N LEU A 274 -10.05 -1.08 13.25
CA LEU A 274 -11.02 -2.07 13.70
C LEU A 274 -11.76 -1.60 14.97
N ARG A 275 -11.04 -1.01 15.92
CA ARG A 275 -11.66 -0.42 17.12
C ARG A 275 -12.58 0.75 16.77
N ALA A 276 -12.14 1.66 15.92
CA ALA A 276 -12.96 2.77 15.41
C ALA A 276 -14.21 2.27 14.65
N TYR A 277 -14.08 1.19 13.88
CA TYR A 277 -15.22 0.56 13.18
C TYR A 277 -16.24 -0.10 14.12
N GLY A 278 -15.87 -0.31 15.37
CA GLY A 278 -16.74 -0.87 16.41
C GLY A 278 -16.66 -2.39 16.53
N VAL A 279 -15.53 -3.00 16.17
CA VAL A 279 -15.26 -4.40 16.46
C VAL A 279 -15.15 -4.58 17.97
N GLY A 280 -16.03 -5.41 18.55
CA GLY A 280 -16.18 -5.54 20.00
C GLY A 280 -14.93 -6.07 20.69
N ARG A 281 -14.27 -7.07 20.10
CA ARG A 281 -13.08 -7.70 20.69
C ARG A 281 -11.94 -7.79 19.70
N VAL A 282 -10.86 -7.10 20.01
CA VAL A 282 -9.61 -7.12 19.23
C VAL A 282 -8.45 -7.50 20.14
N LEU A 283 -7.74 -8.58 19.80
CA LEU A 283 -6.55 -9.07 20.49
C LEU A 283 -5.33 -8.74 19.64
N GLY A 284 -4.20 -8.41 20.29
CA GLY A 284 -2.95 -8.15 19.60
C GLY A 284 -1.79 -8.94 20.22
N ALA A 285 -0.91 -9.47 19.36
CA ALA A 285 0.30 -10.16 19.77
C ALA A 285 1.53 -9.62 19.06
N ASP A 286 2.57 -9.31 19.82
CA ASP A 286 3.89 -8.92 19.35
C ASP A 286 4.97 -9.37 20.33
N ARG A 287 6.20 -9.43 19.86
CA ARG A 287 7.37 -9.69 20.73
C ARG A 287 7.81 -8.46 21.52
N ASN A 288 7.44 -7.27 21.05
CA ASN A 288 7.75 -5.99 21.69
C ASN A 288 6.63 -5.59 22.68
N PRO A 289 6.89 -5.57 24.01
CA PRO A 289 5.89 -5.19 24.99
C PRO A 289 5.32 -3.79 24.78
N LEU A 290 6.13 -2.83 24.33
CA LEU A 290 5.67 -1.46 24.05
C LEU A 290 4.66 -1.39 22.90
N ALA A 291 4.73 -2.31 21.95
CA ALA A 291 3.73 -2.41 20.89
C ALA A 291 2.39 -2.95 21.43
N ILE A 292 2.44 -3.86 22.42
CA ILE A 292 1.26 -4.36 23.12
C ILE A 292 0.62 -3.24 23.94
N GLU A 293 1.39 -2.53 24.78
CA GLU A 293 0.92 -1.38 25.56
C GLU A 293 0.25 -0.32 24.65
N ARG A 294 0.80 -0.07 23.48
CA ARG A 294 0.22 0.87 22.51
C ARG A 294 -1.17 0.46 22.07
N ILE A 295 -1.41 -0.78 21.73
CA ILE A 295 -2.75 -1.22 21.29
C ILE A 295 -3.73 -1.34 22.48
N GLU A 296 -3.24 -1.59 23.68
CA GLU A 296 -4.06 -1.58 24.89
C GLU A 296 -4.59 -0.17 25.19
N SER A 297 -3.78 0.88 24.96
CA SER A 297 -4.23 2.28 25.05
C SER A 297 -5.33 2.63 24.04
N MET A 298 -5.46 1.86 22.95
CA MET A 298 -6.52 1.99 21.93
C MET A 298 -7.76 1.13 22.27
N GLY A 299 -7.76 0.44 23.42
CA GLY A 299 -8.87 -0.41 23.86
C GLY A 299 -8.86 -1.82 23.25
N ALA A 300 -7.74 -2.31 22.73
CA ALA A 300 -7.53 -3.71 22.37
C ALA A 300 -6.94 -4.50 23.57
N GLU A 301 -6.87 -5.82 23.46
CA GLU A 301 -6.34 -6.69 24.51
C GLU A 301 -4.97 -7.26 24.11
N GLY A 302 -3.95 -7.17 24.94
CA GLY A 302 -2.68 -7.88 24.77
C GLY A 302 -2.87 -9.39 24.83
N SER A 303 -2.17 -10.14 23.96
CA SER A 303 -2.36 -11.59 23.83
C SER A 303 -1.12 -12.29 23.29
N THR A 304 -1.24 -13.58 22.98
CA THR A 304 -0.22 -14.40 22.33
C THR A 304 -0.77 -14.99 21.03
N LEU A 305 0.13 -15.37 20.12
CA LEU A 305 -0.23 -16.06 18.89
C LEU A 305 -1.11 -17.28 19.18
N GLU A 306 -0.72 -18.08 20.18
CA GLU A 306 -1.45 -19.28 20.57
C GLU A 306 -2.89 -18.98 20.99
N THR A 307 -3.07 -17.95 21.79
CA THR A 307 -4.39 -17.52 22.26
C THR A 307 -5.24 -16.97 21.11
N ILE A 308 -4.63 -16.17 20.23
CA ILE A 308 -5.30 -15.64 19.04
C ILE A 308 -5.78 -16.79 18.15
N MET A 309 -4.90 -17.73 17.80
CA MET A 309 -5.27 -18.88 16.98
C MET A 309 -6.36 -19.74 17.63
N ALA A 310 -6.32 -19.89 18.95
CA ALA A 310 -7.30 -20.70 19.69
C ALA A 310 -8.66 -20.02 19.86
N ARG A 311 -8.75 -18.68 19.87
CA ARG A 311 -9.96 -17.99 20.32
C ARG A 311 -10.58 -17.03 19.30
N CYS A 312 -9.82 -16.52 18.34
CA CYS A 312 -10.33 -15.51 17.39
C CYS A 312 -11.00 -16.13 16.18
N ASP A 313 -12.11 -15.55 15.75
CA ASP A 313 -12.82 -15.91 14.51
C ASP A 313 -12.06 -15.46 13.29
N ILE A 314 -11.33 -14.36 13.42
CA ILE A 314 -10.55 -13.72 12.38
C ILE A 314 -9.12 -13.55 12.87
N VAL A 315 -8.15 -13.93 12.06
CA VAL A 315 -6.71 -13.78 12.34
C VAL A 315 -6.08 -12.98 11.23
N ILE A 316 -5.38 -11.90 11.59
CA ILE A 316 -4.62 -11.07 10.68
C ILE A 316 -3.16 -11.13 11.11
N ALA A 317 -2.24 -11.33 10.18
CA ALA A 317 -0.81 -11.35 10.46
C ALA A 317 -0.05 -10.39 9.53
N THR A 318 0.85 -9.59 10.14
CA THR A 318 1.69 -8.58 9.48
C THR A 318 3.07 -8.54 10.13
N THR A 319 3.74 -9.70 10.19
CA THR A 319 4.97 -9.89 10.98
C THR A 319 6.24 -9.86 10.16
N GLY A 320 6.15 -10.07 8.85
CA GLY A 320 7.29 -10.30 7.97
C GLY A 320 7.97 -11.67 8.18
N VAL A 321 7.38 -12.57 8.96
CA VAL A 321 7.98 -13.88 9.28
C VAL A 321 7.24 -15.00 8.55
N LYS A 322 7.89 -15.56 7.54
CA LYS A 322 7.37 -16.69 6.77
C LYS A 322 6.98 -17.86 7.66
N ASN A 323 5.84 -18.49 7.36
CA ASN A 323 5.37 -19.72 8.01
C ASN A 323 5.29 -19.61 9.56
N LEU A 324 5.06 -18.40 10.09
CA LEU A 324 4.93 -18.16 11.52
C LEU A 324 3.72 -18.87 12.12
N ILE A 325 2.62 -18.99 11.36
CA ILE A 325 1.39 -19.64 11.80
C ILE A 325 1.45 -21.14 11.49
N PRO A 326 1.54 -22.03 12.50
CA PRO A 326 1.52 -23.47 12.27
C PRO A 326 0.18 -23.92 11.69
N PRO A 327 0.15 -24.69 10.58
CA PRO A 327 -1.10 -25.13 9.96
C PRO A 327 -2.03 -25.91 10.87
N GLU A 328 -1.49 -26.66 11.84
CA GLU A 328 -2.25 -27.45 12.83
C GLU A 328 -3.01 -26.58 13.85
N ARG A 329 -2.71 -25.28 13.93
CA ARG A 329 -3.42 -24.33 14.79
C ARG A 329 -4.62 -23.67 14.11
N VAL A 330 -4.76 -23.86 12.80
CA VAL A 330 -5.93 -23.34 12.04
C VAL A 330 -7.18 -24.07 12.51
N ARG A 331 -8.22 -23.32 12.84
CA ARG A 331 -9.51 -23.88 13.27
C ARG A 331 -10.54 -23.80 12.15
N PRO A 332 -11.43 -24.79 12.05
CA PRO A 332 -12.54 -24.74 11.09
C PRO A 332 -13.35 -23.45 11.21
N GLY A 333 -13.60 -22.83 10.09
CA GLY A 333 -14.41 -21.62 9.98
C GLY A 333 -13.70 -20.31 10.29
N GLN A 334 -12.38 -20.29 10.58
CA GLN A 334 -11.60 -19.06 10.74
C GLN A 334 -11.45 -18.30 9.41
N ILE A 335 -11.35 -16.98 9.48
CA ILE A 335 -10.85 -16.12 8.41
C ILE A 335 -9.40 -15.82 8.72
N ILE A 336 -8.47 -16.03 7.76
CA ILE A 336 -7.05 -15.80 7.94
C ILE A 336 -6.53 -14.86 6.85
N LEU A 337 -5.99 -13.72 7.25
CA LEU A 337 -5.32 -12.77 6.35
C LEU A 337 -3.84 -12.70 6.75
N ALA A 338 -2.98 -13.37 5.98
CA ALA A 338 -1.53 -13.40 6.19
C ALA A 338 -0.85 -12.41 5.23
N LEU A 339 -0.73 -11.14 5.66
CA LEU A 339 -0.53 -10.01 4.77
C LEU A 339 0.93 -9.64 4.52
N SER A 340 1.88 -10.36 5.08
CA SER A 340 3.30 -10.08 4.85
C SER A 340 3.72 -10.39 3.42
N ASN A 341 4.52 -9.49 2.85
CA ASN A 341 5.15 -9.64 1.55
C ASN A 341 6.69 -9.66 1.71
N PRO A 342 7.44 -10.45 0.91
CA PRO A 342 6.96 -11.30 -0.19
C PRO A 342 6.41 -12.66 0.26
N GLU A 343 6.60 -13.05 1.51
CA GLU A 343 6.24 -14.38 2.03
C GLU A 343 5.27 -14.25 3.19
N ALA A 344 4.12 -14.94 3.05
CA ALA A 344 3.05 -14.92 4.03
C ALA A 344 3.38 -15.74 5.30
N GLU A 345 2.73 -15.43 6.41
CA GLU A 345 2.84 -16.15 7.68
C GLU A 345 2.24 -17.56 7.63
N ILE A 346 1.36 -17.81 6.69
CA ILE A 346 0.85 -19.12 6.30
C ILE A 346 0.38 -19.05 4.84
N ASP A 347 0.61 -20.10 4.08
CA ASP A 347 0.07 -20.20 2.74
C ASP A 347 -1.46 -20.29 2.77
N PRO A 348 -2.19 -19.43 2.00
CA PRO A 348 -3.65 -19.42 2.00
C PRO A 348 -4.29 -20.77 1.64
N LEU A 349 -3.73 -21.50 0.67
CA LEU A 349 -4.24 -22.81 0.30
C LEU A 349 -4.11 -23.80 1.46
N THR A 350 -2.95 -23.83 2.12
CA THR A 350 -2.72 -24.63 3.32
C THR A 350 -3.71 -24.28 4.43
N ALA A 351 -3.98 -22.99 4.66
CA ALA A 351 -4.96 -22.58 5.66
C ALA A 351 -6.38 -23.07 5.32
N MET A 352 -6.78 -22.99 4.05
CA MET A 352 -8.08 -23.50 3.57
C MET A 352 -8.17 -25.02 3.70
N GLU A 353 -7.12 -25.78 3.37
CA GLU A 353 -7.06 -27.24 3.55
C GLU A 353 -7.20 -27.66 5.01
N ARG A 354 -6.79 -26.81 5.95
CA ARG A 354 -6.94 -27.02 7.39
C ARG A 354 -8.30 -26.57 7.93
N GLY A 355 -9.19 -26.09 7.06
CA GLY A 355 -10.58 -25.77 7.39
C GLY A 355 -10.86 -24.29 7.65
N ALA A 356 -9.95 -23.38 7.32
CA ALA A 356 -10.28 -21.96 7.30
C ALA A 356 -11.47 -21.73 6.34
N ALA A 357 -12.44 -20.92 6.75
CA ALA A 357 -13.57 -20.56 5.89
C ALA A 357 -13.13 -19.61 4.78
N PHE A 358 -12.07 -18.88 5.01
CA PHE A 358 -11.48 -17.95 4.06
C PHE A 358 -10.01 -17.71 4.42
N ALA A 359 -9.14 -17.65 3.43
CA ALA A 359 -7.74 -17.23 3.60
C ALA A 359 -7.25 -16.41 2.41
N ALA A 360 -6.41 -15.39 2.68
CA ALA A 360 -5.75 -14.58 1.67
C ALA A 360 -4.37 -14.10 2.16
N ASP A 361 -3.52 -13.74 1.20
CA ASP A 361 -2.21 -13.15 1.45
C ASP A 361 -2.13 -11.66 1.08
N GLY A 362 -0.98 -11.04 1.31
CA GLY A 362 -0.73 -9.64 0.99
C GLY A 362 -0.61 -9.32 -0.50
N LYS A 363 -0.54 -10.32 -1.40
CA LYS A 363 -0.48 -10.08 -2.85
C LYS A 363 -1.82 -9.58 -3.38
N GLY A 364 -2.92 -10.12 -2.82
CA GLY A 364 -4.29 -9.73 -3.19
C GLY A 364 -4.80 -8.49 -2.46
N ILE A 365 -4.21 -8.09 -1.35
CA ILE A 365 -4.67 -6.98 -0.51
C ILE A 365 -3.62 -5.88 -0.52
N ASN A 366 -3.78 -4.90 -1.45
CA ASN A 366 -2.79 -3.86 -1.69
C ASN A 366 -3.35 -2.47 -1.35
N ASN A 367 -2.55 -1.64 -0.64
CA ASN A 367 -2.90 -0.27 -0.23
C ASN A 367 -3.17 0.68 -1.41
N VAL A 368 -2.79 0.31 -2.64
CA VAL A 368 -3.14 1.07 -3.86
C VAL A 368 -4.66 1.27 -4.01
N LEU A 369 -5.48 0.38 -3.49
CA LEU A 369 -6.94 0.54 -3.49
C LEU A 369 -7.42 1.71 -2.60
N ALA A 370 -6.63 2.11 -1.61
CA ALA A 370 -7.02 3.10 -0.60
C ALA A 370 -6.39 4.48 -0.86
N PHE A 371 -5.03 4.57 -0.85
CA PHE A 371 -4.35 5.86 -0.72
C PHE A 371 -4.68 6.86 -1.83
N PRO A 372 -4.78 6.51 -3.12
CA PRO A 372 -5.05 7.53 -4.13
C PRO A 372 -6.39 8.20 -3.91
N GLY A 373 -7.44 7.40 -3.68
CA GLY A 373 -8.79 7.90 -3.42
C GLY A 373 -8.91 8.66 -2.10
N LEU A 374 -8.21 8.22 -1.04
CA LEU A 374 -8.15 8.92 0.25
C LEU A 374 -7.64 10.36 0.07
N PHE A 375 -6.47 10.52 -0.58
CA PHE A 375 -5.90 11.85 -0.81
C PHE A 375 -6.75 12.69 -1.75
N ARG A 376 -7.30 12.11 -2.83
CA ARG A 376 -8.18 12.84 -3.75
C ARG A 376 -9.43 13.37 -3.06
N GLY A 377 -10.08 12.55 -2.24
CA GLY A 377 -11.28 12.95 -1.50
C GLY A 377 -10.99 14.00 -0.44
N ALA A 378 -9.90 13.85 0.31
CA ALA A 378 -9.50 14.80 1.33
C ALA A 378 -9.15 16.19 0.74
N LEU A 379 -8.40 16.21 -0.37
CA LEU A 379 -8.07 17.46 -1.08
C LEU A 379 -9.30 18.13 -1.68
N ALA A 380 -10.21 17.35 -2.30
CA ALA A 380 -11.45 17.88 -2.86
C ALA A 380 -12.39 18.49 -1.79
N ALA A 381 -12.30 18.00 -0.55
CA ALA A 381 -13.06 18.54 0.59
C ALA A 381 -12.32 19.67 1.33
N HIS A 382 -11.10 20.02 0.94
CA HIS A 382 -10.19 20.89 1.72
C HIS A 382 -10.11 20.46 3.20
N ALA A 383 -10.06 19.15 3.44
CA ALA A 383 -10.05 18.59 4.79
C ALA A 383 -8.77 19.01 5.53
N PRO A 384 -8.87 19.50 6.79
CA PRO A 384 -7.69 19.89 7.55
C PRO A 384 -6.89 18.70 8.09
N ARG A 385 -7.47 17.48 8.06
CA ARG A 385 -6.87 16.23 8.54
C ARG A 385 -7.65 15.03 8.03
N PHE A 386 -7.05 13.84 8.04
CA PHE A 386 -7.79 12.59 7.94
C PHE A 386 -8.47 12.24 9.27
N THR A 387 -9.70 11.73 9.19
CA THR A 387 -10.48 11.22 10.34
C THR A 387 -10.76 9.74 10.17
N ASP A 388 -11.06 9.04 11.28
CA ASP A 388 -11.43 7.62 11.21
C ASP A 388 -12.71 7.42 10.37
N ALA A 389 -13.64 8.37 10.39
CA ALA A 389 -14.83 8.36 9.54
C ALA A 389 -14.47 8.33 8.04
N MET A 390 -13.47 9.12 7.60
CA MET A 390 -12.98 9.12 6.22
C MET A 390 -12.34 7.77 5.85
N LEU A 391 -11.54 7.19 6.75
CA LEU A 391 -10.90 5.89 6.53
C LEU A 391 -11.92 4.75 6.45
N MET A 392 -12.92 4.76 7.33
CA MET A 392 -14.01 3.78 7.30
C MET A 392 -14.87 3.92 6.04
N ALA A 393 -15.18 5.15 5.62
CA ALA A 393 -15.92 5.39 4.38
C ALA A 393 -15.18 4.88 3.15
N ALA A 394 -13.84 5.02 3.12
CA ALA A 394 -13.01 4.43 2.08
C ALA A 394 -13.07 2.89 2.08
N ALA A 395 -12.97 2.26 3.26
CA ALA A 395 -13.07 0.81 3.39
C ALA A 395 -14.44 0.27 2.94
N ASP A 396 -15.52 0.93 3.34
CA ASP A 396 -16.88 0.57 2.91
C ASP A 396 -17.06 0.71 1.40
N ALA A 397 -16.52 1.78 0.79
CA ALA A 397 -16.57 1.99 -0.66
C ALA A 397 -15.83 0.89 -1.41
N ILE A 398 -14.62 0.51 -0.98
CA ILE A 398 -13.85 -0.61 -1.55
C ILE A 398 -14.64 -1.92 -1.42
N ALA A 399 -15.17 -2.23 -0.24
CA ALA A 399 -15.94 -3.45 0.01
C ALA A 399 -17.21 -3.55 -0.84
N GLN A 400 -17.87 -2.42 -1.15
CA GLN A 400 -19.04 -2.39 -2.04
C GLN A 400 -18.69 -2.70 -3.49
N MET A 401 -17.47 -2.40 -3.93
CA MET A 401 -16.98 -2.62 -5.29
C MET A 401 -16.33 -4.00 -5.50
N ALA A 402 -16.19 -4.81 -4.46
CA ALA A 402 -15.45 -6.07 -4.49
C ALA A 402 -16.04 -7.15 -5.42
N GLY A 403 -17.32 -7.04 -5.81
CA GLY A 403 -17.99 -8.03 -6.68
C GLY A 403 -17.90 -9.45 -6.11
N GLU A 404 -17.34 -10.37 -6.87
CA GLU A 404 -17.08 -11.76 -6.44
C GLU A 404 -15.69 -11.93 -5.81
N ASP A 405 -14.80 -10.94 -5.91
CA ASP A 405 -13.48 -10.96 -5.31
C ASP A 405 -13.48 -10.40 -3.88
N LEU A 406 -12.43 -10.64 -3.14
CA LEU A 406 -12.29 -10.12 -1.76
C LEU A 406 -12.20 -8.59 -1.75
N VAL A 407 -11.48 -8.03 -2.69
CA VAL A 407 -11.32 -6.62 -2.98
C VAL A 407 -11.39 -6.41 -4.49
N PRO A 408 -11.77 -5.22 -4.98
CA PRO A 408 -11.88 -4.96 -6.42
C PRO A 408 -10.52 -4.90 -7.10
N ASN A 409 -10.53 -4.92 -8.45
CA ASN A 409 -9.32 -4.73 -9.25
C ASN A 409 -8.73 -3.33 -9.00
N PRO A 410 -7.48 -3.21 -8.52
CA PRO A 410 -6.84 -1.93 -8.21
C PRO A 410 -6.59 -1.03 -9.43
N LEU A 411 -6.67 -1.55 -10.64
CA LEU A 411 -6.54 -0.76 -11.88
C LEU A 411 -7.87 -0.18 -12.38
N ASP A 412 -8.98 -0.52 -11.76
CA ASP A 412 -10.28 0.06 -12.09
C ASP A 412 -10.40 1.47 -11.51
N LYS A 413 -10.37 2.48 -12.38
CA LYS A 413 -10.47 3.89 -11.99
C LYS A 413 -11.77 4.23 -11.25
N GLN A 414 -12.86 3.52 -11.54
CA GLN A 414 -14.15 3.73 -10.87
C GLN A 414 -14.05 3.43 -9.36
N VAL A 415 -13.21 2.48 -8.96
CA VAL A 415 -12.96 2.19 -7.54
C VAL A 415 -12.38 3.42 -6.84
N HIS A 416 -11.36 4.04 -7.44
CA HIS A 416 -10.70 5.22 -6.87
C HIS A 416 -11.60 6.45 -6.83
N GLU A 417 -12.42 6.66 -7.87
CA GLU A 417 -13.45 7.70 -7.92
C GLU A 417 -14.48 7.49 -6.80
N ARG A 418 -14.92 6.26 -6.59
CA ARG A 418 -15.89 5.92 -5.54
C ARG A 418 -15.32 6.12 -4.15
N VAL A 419 -14.06 5.71 -3.93
CA VAL A 419 -13.34 5.96 -2.67
C VAL A 419 -13.21 7.47 -2.43
N ALA A 420 -12.77 8.24 -3.42
CA ALA A 420 -12.63 9.68 -3.30
C ALA A 420 -13.96 10.38 -2.95
N ALA A 421 -15.05 9.99 -3.60
CA ALA A 421 -16.37 10.54 -3.32
C ALA A 421 -16.86 10.21 -1.90
N ALA A 422 -16.63 8.97 -1.42
CA ALA A 422 -17.00 8.56 -0.07
C ALA A 422 -16.19 9.31 0.99
N VAL A 423 -14.88 9.47 0.78
CA VAL A 423 -14.00 10.23 1.66
C VAL A 423 -14.38 11.70 1.71
N MET A 424 -14.63 12.32 0.55
CA MET A 424 -15.07 13.71 0.47
C MET A 424 -16.39 13.92 1.25
N THR A 425 -17.36 13.03 1.08
CA THR A 425 -18.64 13.09 1.80
C THR A 425 -18.44 12.98 3.31
N ALA A 426 -17.59 12.03 3.75
CA ALA A 426 -17.28 11.85 5.18
C ALA A 426 -16.54 13.07 5.77
N ALA A 427 -15.65 13.70 5.00
CA ALA A 427 -14.92 14.90 5.43
C ALA A 427 -15.82 16.12 5.64
N MET A 428 -16.94 16.21 4.90
CA MET A 428 -17.91 17.31 5.00
C MET A 428 -18.93 17.13 6.14
N GLN A 429 -19.00 15.94 6.75
CA GLN A 429 -19.90 15.72 7.88
C GLN A 429 -19.35 16.40 9.14
N PRO A 430 -20.20 17.08 9.94
CA PRO A 430 -19.74 17.61 11.22
C PRO A 430 -19.17 16.46 12.08
N VAL A 431 -17.98 16.66 12.61
CA VAL A 431 -17.43 15.73 13.62
C VAL A 431 -18.40 15.72 14.79
N ALA A 432 -19.03 14.58 15.08
CA ALA A 432 -19.89 14.44 16.25
C ALA A 432 -19.05 14.85 17.47
N MET A 433 -19.52 15.85 18.23
CA MET A 433 -18.83 16.39 19.41
C MET A 433 -18.69 15.29 20.48
N GLY A 434 -17.64 14.51 20.38
CA GLY A 434 -17.31 13.39 21.30
C GLY A 434 -15.80 13.11 21.43
N GLU A 435 -14.98 13.70 20.56
CA GLU A 435 -13.52 13.43 20.55
C GLU A 435 -12.64 14.64 20.92
N ALA A 436 -13.22 15.73 21.40
CA ALA A 436 -12.44 16.83 21.97
C ALA A 436 -12.30 16.62 23.49
N GLY A 437 -11.24 15.93 23.89
CA GLY A 437 -10.72 16.09 25.25
C GLY A 437 -10.33 17.56 25.42
N THR A 438 -11.18 18.33 26.09
CA THR A 438 -10.86 19.68 26.56
C THR A 438 -9.68 19.58 27.54
N PRO A 439 -8.57 20.31 27.37
CA PRO A 439 -7.65 20.53 28.47
C PRO A 439 -8.35 21.43 29.49
N GLU A 440 -8.47 20.96 30.71
CA GLU A 440 -8.87 21.82 31.84
C GLU A 440 -7.84 22.94 32.01
N PRO A 441 -8.27 24.18 32.25
CA PRO A 441 -7.38 25.29 32.54
C PRO A 441 -6.88 25.16 34.00
N THR A 442 -5.58 25.01 34.15
CA THR A 442 -4.86 25.33 35.40
C THR A 442 -4.09 26.61 35.28
#